data_fc87d93e14b185126cc868f9f57a436c
#
_entry.id   fc87d93e14b185126cc868f9f57a436c
#
_cell.length_a   1.000
_cell.length_b   1.000
_cell.length_c   1.000
_cell.angle_alpha   90.00
_cell.angle_beta   90.00
_cell.angle_gamma   90.00
#
_symmetry.space_group_name_H-M   'P 1'
#
loop_
_entity.id
_entity.type
_entity.pdbx_description
1 polymer ?
#
loop_
_entity_poly.entity_id
_entity_poly.type
_entity_poly.pdbx_seq_one_letter_code
_entity_poly.pdbx_strand_id
1 'polypeptide(L)'
;TFAEVGRQHFGGDLQGKWILTAGLGGMGAAQPLAATMAGASMLAIECRPDRIDRRLATGYLDQRIDDIDEALSVIQEACVQRKPLSVGVLGNAAEIIPALVARQVRPDVVTDQTSAHDPINGYLPIGWSLDDWDARRADDPEGVREAAVKSMVKHVEAMLKFSDLGIPTFDYGNNIRQMALEGGLERAFDFPGFVPAYIRPLFCRGVGPFRWVALSGDPDDIYKTDACVKRVIPDDAHLHHWLDMAREKIQFQGLPARICWVGLGQRHRLGLAFNEMVARGELSAPIVIGRDHLDSGSVASPNRETESMKDGSDAVSDWPFLNAMLNTASGATWVSLHH
;
A
#
# COMPACT_ATOMS: atom_id res chain seq x y z
N THR A 1 0.37 -6.59 -2.98
CA THR A 1 0.61 -5.95 -4.29
C THR A 1 1.98 -6.33 -4.84
N PHE A 2 3.13 -6.01 -4.20
CA PHE A 2 4.46 -6.24 -4.77
C PHE A 2 4.75 -7.71 -5.12
N ALA A 3 4.36 -8.66 -4.28
CA ALA A 3 4.47 -10.08 -4.62
C ALA A 3 3.71 -10.44 -5.92
N GLU A 4 2.54 -9.83 -6.15
CA GLU A 4 1.77 -10.05 -7.38
C GLU A 4 2.41 -9.33 -8.57
N VAL A 5 3.03 -8.16 -8.38
CA VAL A 5 3.89 -7.51 -9.40
C VAL A 5 5.02 -8.45 -9.80
N GLY A 6 5.74 -9.02 -8.83
CA GLY A 6 6.79 -10.00 -9.07
C GLY A 6 6.30 -11.18 -9.90
N ARG A 7 5.14 -11.74 -9.52
CA ARG A 7 4.54 -12.89 -10.21
C ARG A 7 4.15 -12.56 -11.66
N GLN A 8 3.56 -11.38 -11.90
CA GLN A 8 3.06 -11.03 -13.25
C GLN A 8 4.16 -10.57 -14.19
N HIS A 9 5.17 -9.85 -13.71
CA HIS A 9 6.15 -9.17 -14.56
C HIS A 9 7.58 -9.74 -14.48
N PHE A 10 7.91 -10.46 -13.39
CA PHE A 10 9.31 -10.86 -13.12
C PHE A 10 9.48 -12.34 -12.76
N GLY A 11 8.52 -13.19 -13.15
CA GLY A 11 8.62 -14.64 -12.93
C GLY A 11 8.52 -15.07 -11.46
N GLY A 12 8.01 -14.20 -10.60
CA GLY A 12 7.80 -14.48 -9.17
C GLY A 12 8.90 -13.98 -8.24
N ASP A 13 9.99 -13.42 -8.78
CA ASP A 13 11.13 -12.93 -8.01
C ASP A 13 11.36 -11.43 -8.25
N LEU A 14 11.54 -10.68 -7.16
CA LEU A 14 11.90 -9.26 -7.21
C LEU A 14 13.34 -8.99 -6.76
N GLN A 15 14.15 -10.01 -6.52
CA GLN A 15 15.54 -9.83 -6.16
C GLN A 15 16.34 -9.14 -7.28
N GLY A 16 17.08 -8.12 -6.92
CA GLY A 16 17.82 -7.32 -7.88
C GLY A 16 16.95 -6.35 -8.69
N LYS A 17 15.69 -6.20 -8.30
CA LYS A 17 14.75 -5.22 -8.83
C LYS A 17 14.57 -4.06 -7.88
N TRP A 18 14.23 -2.88 -8.41
CA TRP A 18 13.93 -1.74 -7.54
C TRP A 18 12.67 -0.99 -7.95
N ILE A 19 12.02 -0.45 -6.95
CA ILE A 19 10.73 0.23 -7.03
C ILE A 19 10.94 1.71 -6.71
N LEU A 20 10.46 2.59 -7.57
CA LEU A 20 10.35 4.01 -7.32
C LEU A 20 8.94 4.32 -6.79
N THR A 21 8.87 5.04 -5.68
CA THR A 21 7.60 5.49 -5.09
C THR A 21 7.70 6.87 -4.47
N ALA A 22 6.55 7.45 -4.16
CA ALA A 22 6.46 8.65 -3.34
C ALA A 22 5.41 8.52 -2.24
N GLY A 23 5.64 9.22 -1.13
CA GLY A 23 4.76 9.27 0.03
C GLY A 23 5.08 8.21 1.08
N LEU A 24 5.51 8.69 2.26
CA LEU A 24 5.76 7.90 3.49
C LEU A 24 4.79 8.28 4.62
N GLY A 25 3.62 8.81 4.25
CA GLY A 25 2.53 9.14 5.16
C GLY A 25 1.90 7.90 5.81
N GLY A 26 0.66 8.04 6.30
CA GLY A 26 -0.04 6.94 7.00
C GLY A 26 -0.12 5.65 6.17
N MET A 27 -0.61 5.75 4.94
CA MET A 27 -0.77 4.60 4.03
C MET A 27 0.56 4.21 3.35
N GLY A 28 1.35 5.20 2.92
CA GLY A 28 2.61 4.98 2.22
C GLY A 28 3.73 4.40 3.10
N ALA A 29 3.59 4.52 4.41
CA ALA A 29 4.57 4.08 5.39
C ALA A 29 5.02 2.62 5.27
N ALA A 30 4.12 1.75 4.85
CA ALA A 30 4.39 0.31 4.75
C ALA A 30 5.10 -0.09 3.46
N GLN A 31 5.18 0.79 2.46
CA GLN A 31 5.73 0.43 1.15
C GLN A 31 7.20 -0.01 1.20
N PRO A 32 8.12 0.72 1.89
CA PRO A 32 9.53 0.32 1.91
C PRO A 32 9.74 -1.06 2.53
N LEU A 33 9.11 -1.32 3.69
CA LEU A 33 9.16 -2.63 4.32
C LEU A 33 8.54 -3.71 3.44
N ALA A 34 7.39 -3.44 2.81
CA ALA A 34 6.72 -4.40 1.93
C ALA A 34 7.56 -4.73 0.68
N ALA A 35 8.30 -3.75 0.14
CA ALA A 35 9.20 -3.96 -0.99
C ALA A 35 10.37 -4.87 -0.60
N THR A 36 11.05 -4.58 0.51
CA THR A 36 12.18 -5.39 0.97
C THR A 36 11.75 -6.80 1.39
N MET A 37 10.57 -6.97 1.99
CA MET A 37 9.97 -8.28 2.27
C MET A 37 9.63 -9.06 0.99
N ALA A 38 9.31 -8.37 -0.10
CA ALA A 38 9.08 -8.99 -1.42
C ALA A 38 10.39 -9.22 -2.21
N GLY A 39 11.54 -8.88 -1.65
CA GLY A 39 12.85 -9.06 -2.27
C GLY A 39 13.35 -7.89 -3.12
N ALA A 40 12.56 -6.81 -3.26
CA ALA A 40 12.93 -5.63 -4.04
C ALA A 40 13.67 -4.58 -3.19
N SER A 41 14.53 -3.77 -3.83
CA SER A 41 14.95 -2.50 -3.26
C SER A 41 13.90 -1.43 -3.55
N MET A 42 13.89 -0.34 -2.76
CA MET A 42 12.93 0.76 -2.96
C MET A 42 13.59 2.12 -2.72
N LEU A 43 13.32 3.05 -3.62
CA LEU A 43 13.58 4.46 -3.43
C LEU A 43 12.25 5.18 -3.22
N ALA A 44 12.08 5.76 -2.03
CA ALA A 44 10.86 6.44 -1.62
C ALA A 44 11.10 7.94 -1.42
N ILE A 45 10.37 8.77 -2.14
CA ILE A 45 10.46 10.23 -2.05
C ILE A 45 9.41 10.72 -1.04
N GLU A 46 9.81 11.56 -0.09
CA GLU A 46 8.92 12.17 0.89
C GLU A 46 9.33 13.63 1.12
N CYS A 47 8.35 14.55 1.10
CA CYS A 47 8.61 15.97 1.30
C CYS A 47 8.74 16.37 2.78
N ARG A 48 8.29 15.54 3.71
CA ARG A 48 8.32 15.82 5.14
C ARG A 48 9.40 15.01 5.86
N PRO A 49 10.43 15.66 6.43
CA PRO A 49 11.53 14.95 7.10
C PRO A 49 11.06 14.12 8.30
N ASP A 50 10.08 14.62 9.07
CA ASP A 50 9.53 13.92 10.23
C ASP A 50 8.91 12.56 9.88
N ARG A 51 8.36 12.42 8.66
CA ARG A 51 7.83 11.14 8.18
C ARG A 51 8.95 10.16 7.87
N ILE A 52 10.03 10.60 7.22
CA ILE A 52 11.21 9.75 6.96
C ILE A 52 11.78 9.26 8.29
N ASP A 53 12.04 10.18 9.23
CA ASP A 53 12.64 9.88 10.53
C ASP A 53 11.80 8.87 11.32
N ARG A 54 10.47 9.02 11.27
CA ARG A 54 9.55 8.06 11.90
C ARG A 54 9.65 6.67 11.27
N ARG A 55 9.85 6.54 9.95
CA ARG A 55 9.98 5.22 9.29
C ARG A 55 11.31 4.57 9.61
N LEU A 56 12.37 5.33 9.73
CA LEU A 56 13.67 4.85 10.25
C LEU A 56 13.54 4.33 11.68
N ALA A 57 12.93 5.13 12.56
CA ALA A 57 12.75 4.77 13.98
C ALA A 57 11.90 3.50 14.18
N THR A 58 10.96 3.22 13.27
CA THR A 58 10.10 2.02 13.34
C THR A 58 10.66 0.83 12.55
N GLY A 59 11.81 0.97 11.89
CA GLY A 59 12.41 -0.09 11.07
C GLY A 59 11.63 -0.38 9.77
N TYR A 60 10.78 0.55 9.31
CA TYR A 60 10.04 0.41 8.07
C TYR A 60 10.80 0.95 6.86
N LEU A 61 11.82 1.76 7.10
CA LEU A 61 12.77 2.29 6.13
C LEU A 61 14.18 2.00 6.64
N ASP A 62 15.09 1.55 5.77
CA ASP A 62 16.44 1.16 6.17
C ASP A 62 17.38 2.34 6.26
N GLN A 63 17.31 3.29 5.30
CA GLN A 63 18.24 4.41 5.22
C GLN A 63 17.56 5.69 4.74
N ARG A 64 18.12 6.84 5.12
CA ARG A 64 17.83 8.15 4.54
C ARG A 64 19.08 8.65 3.81
N ILE A 65 18.91 9.03 2.55
CA ILE A 65 19.98 9.62 1.72
C ILE A 65 19.31 10.78 0.96
N ASP A 66 19.69 12.02 1.28
CA ASP A 66 19.03 13.20 0.70
C ASP A 66 19.62 13.58 -0.68
N ASP A 67 20.83 13.14 -1.00
CA ASP A 67 21.38 13.27 -2.34
C ASP A 67 20.85 12.18 -3.26
N ILE A 68 20.17 12.58 -4.35
CA ILE A 68 19.50 11.65 -5.27
C ILE A 68 20.51 10.79 -6.06
N ASP A 69 21.70 11.28 -6.35
CA ASP A 69 22.70 10.53 -7.08
C ASP A 69 23.34 9.45 -6.21
N GLU A 70 23.62 9.80 -4.96
CA GLU A 70 24.06 8.83 -3.95
C GLU A 70 22.99 7.78 -3.70
N ALA A 71 21.72 8.18 -3.53
CA ALA A 71 20.61 7.26 -3.33
C ALA A 71 20.43 6.26 -4.49
N LEU A 72 20.52 6.74 -5.74
CA LEU A 72 20.47 5.88 -6.91
C LEU A 72 21.64 4.91 -6.97
N SER A 73 22.84 5.37 -6.63
CA SER A 73 24.06 4.54 -6.60
C SER A 73 23.91 3.39 -5.60
N VAL A 74 23.46 3.72 -4.38
CA VAL A 74 23.22 2.74 -3.31
C VAL A 74 22.15 1.72 -3.70
N ILE A 75 21.03 2.17 -4.30
CA ILE A 75 19.97 1.28 -4.79
C ILE A 75 20.48 0.35 -5.89
N GLN A 76 21.26 0.87 -6.84
CA GLN A 76 21.84 0.06 -7.92
C GLN A 76 22.83 -0.99 -7.38
N GLU A 77 23.67 -0.63 -6.43
CA GLU A 77 24.55 -1.58 -5.77
C GLU A 77 23.78 -2.68 -5.03
N ALA A 78 22.74 -2.33 -4.29
CA ALA A 78 21.87 -3.28 -3.62
C ALA A 78 21.21 -4.24 -4.62
N CYS A 79 20.79 -3.76 -5.79
CA CYS A 79 20.24 -4.58 -6.86
C CYS A 79 21.28 -5.57 -7.44
N VAL A 80 22.50 -5.11 -7.70
CA VAL A 80 23.59 -5.96 -8.20
C VAL A 80 23.93 -7.06 -7.19
N GLN A 81 23.95 -6.71 -5.90
CA GLN A 81 24.19 -7.66 -4.81
C GLN A 81 22.96 -8.55 -4.51
N ARG A 82 21.79 -8.27 -5.12
CA ARG A 82 20.51 -8.92 -4.84
C ARG A 82 20.11 -8.85 -3.37
N LYS A 83 20.51 -7.80 -2.68
CA LYS A 83 20.21 -7.53 -1.27
C LYS A 83 19.19 -6.42 -1.18
N PRO A 84 17.93 -6.72 -0.79
CA PRO A 84 16.87 -5.71 -0.70
C PRO A 84 17.27 -4.58 0.26
N LEU A 85 17.01 -3.35 -0.16
CA LEU A 85 17.31 -2.15 0.61
C LEU A 85 16.27 -1.07 0.31
N SER A 86 15.78 -0.39 1.33
CA SER A 86 14.89 0.76 1.18
C SER A 86 15.58 2.07 1.55
N VAL A 87 15.51 3.05 0.65
CA VAL A 87 16.11 4.38 0.81
C VAL A 87 15.02 5.44 0.72
N GLY A 88 14.94 6.31 1.73
CA GLY A 88 14.11 7.50 1.72
C GLY A 88 14.91 8.72 1.26
N VAL A 89 14.35 9.49 0.34
CA VAL A 89 14.92 10.75 -0.16
C VAL A 89 14.00 11.90 0.22
N LEU A 90 14.56 12.93 0.85
CA LEU A 90 13.81 14.14 1.16
C LEU A 90 13.65 15.00 -0.10
N GLY A 91 12.41 15.27 -0.50
CA GLY A 91 12.15 16.14 -1.63
C GLY A 91 10.71 16.06 -2.15
N ASN A 92 10.44 16.84 -3.18
CA ASN A 92 9.14 16.89 -3.82
C ASN A 92 9.09 15.88 -4.99
N ALA A 93 8.15 14.95 -4.92
CA ALA A 93 7.98 13.91 -5.96
C ALA A 93 7.69 14.51 -7.34
N ALA A 94 6.92 15.60 -7.40
CA ALA A 94 6.60 16.28 -8.65
C ALA A 94 7.80 17.04 -9.27
N GLU A 95 8.92 17.13 -8.57
CA GLU A 95 10.20 17.66 -9.07
C GLU A 95 11.18 16.53 -9.38
N ILE A 96 11.35 15.60 -8.42
CA ILE A 96 12.36 14.52 -8.53
C ILE A 96 11.97 13.52 -9.61
N ILE A 97 10.72 13.07 -9.68
CA ILE A 97 10.32 12.03 -10.65
C ILE A 97 10.47 12.52 -12.11
N PRO A 98 10.02 13.74 -12.49
CA PRO A 98 10.33 14.30 -13.80
C PRO A 98 11.82 14.43 -14.09
N ALA A 99 12.62 14.81 -13.10
CA ALA A 99 14.09 14.89 -13.25
C ALA A 99 14.72 13.52 -13.52
N LEU A 100 14.25 12.47 -12.85
CA LEU A 100 14.69 11.08 -13.10
C LEU A 100 14.34 10.63 -14.52
N VAL A 101 13.12 10.96 -15.01
CA VAL A 101 12.72 10.71 -16.40
C VAL A 101 13.65 11.42 -17.38
N ALA A 102 13.93 12.72 -17.16
CA ALA A 102 14.84 13.51 -18.03
C ALA A 102 16.26 12.94 -18.05
N ARG A 103 16.71 12.34 -16.96
CA ARG A 103 18.01 11.68 -16.81
C ARG A 103 18.01 10.23 -17.34
N GLN A 104 16.89 9.77 -17.89
CA GLN A 104 16.73 8.39 -18.43
C GLN A 104 16.95 7.30 -17.37
N VAL A 105 16.74 7.60 -16.09
CA VAL A 105 16.76 6.61 -15.01
C VAL A 105 15.60 5.63 -15.22
N ARG A 106 15.85 4.33 -15.07
CA ARG A 106 14.87 3.26 -15.33
C ARG A 106 14.66 2.41 -14.08
N PRO A 107 13.64 2.70 -13.26
CA PRO A 107 13.17 1.76 -12.25
C PRO A 107 12.57 0.51 -12.89
N ASP A 108 12.54 -0.60 -12.15
CA ASP A 108 11.81 -1.79 -12.59
C ASP A 108 10.31 -1.67 -12.38
N VAL A 109 9.88 -0.87 -11.39
CA VAL A 109 8.46 -0.61 -11.05
C VAL A 109 8.31 0.84 -10.59
N VAL A 110 7.20 1.49 -10.95
CA VAL A 110 6.84 2.83 -10.48
C VAL A 110 5.48 2.81 -9.82
N THR A 111 5.37 3.43 -8.67
CA THR A 111 4.10 3.60 -7.96
C THR A 111 4.03 4.91 -7.19
N ASP A 112 2.85 5.24 -6.65
CA ASP A 112 2.63 6.43 -5.84
C ASP A 112 1.64 6.18 -4.70
N GLN A 113 1.96 6.75 -3.55
CA GLN A 113 1.08 6.79 -2.37
C GLN A 113 1.17 8.15 -1.66
N THR A 114 1.36 9.22 -2.41
CA THR A 114 1.23 10.57 -1.87
C THR A 114 -0.21 10.83 -1.38
N SER A 115 -0.40 11.81 -0.50
CA SER A 115 -1.73 12.13 0.01
C SER A 115 -2.52 13.02 -0.97
N ALA A 116 -2.57 12.62 -2.24
CA ALA A 116 -3.18 13.39 -3.33
C ALA A 116 -4.70 13.57 -3.21
N HIS A 117 -5.37 12.73 -2.40
CA HIS A 117 -6.80 12.85 -2.08
C HIS A 117 -7.14 14.13 -1.28
N ASP A 118 -6.15 14.75 -0.66
CA ASP A 118 -6.28 16.04 0.02
C ASP A 118 -5.27 17.03 -0.60
N PRO A 119 -5.64 17.73 -1.68
CA PRO A 119 -4.71 18.60 -2.37
C PRO A 119 -4.27 19.82 -1.54
N ILE A 120 -5.04 20.19 -0.50
CA ILE A 120 -4.71 21.35 0.35
C ILE A 120 -3.72 20.95 1.45
N ASN A 121 -3.98 19.86 2.18
CA ASN A 121 -3.20 19.47 3.33
C ASN A 121 -2.26 18.27 3.08
N GLY A 122 -2.41 17.60 1.95
CA GLY A 122 -1.74 16.34 1.66
C GLY A 122 -0.65 16.38 0.60
N TYR A 123 -0.64 17.38 -0.27
CA TYR A 123 0.26 17.43 -1.42
C TYR A 123 1.01 18.76 -1.53
N LEU A 124 2.32 18.74 -1.34
CA LEU A 124 3.19 19.91 -1.42
C LEU A 124 3.33 20.38 -2.87
N PRO A 125 2.97 21.65 -3.20
CA PRO A 125 3.19 22.19 -4.54
C PRO A 125 4.66 22.33 -4.91
N ILE A 126 4.98 22.23 -6.20
CA ILE A 126 6.32 22.45 -6.75
C ILE A 126 6.84 23.83 -6.38
N GLY A 127 8.10 23.93 -5.96
CA GLY A 127 8.78 25.17 -5.63
C GLY A 127 8.37 25.79 -4.31
N TRP A 128 7.50 25.16 -3.53
CA TRP A 128 7.10 25.65 -2.22
C TRP A 128 7.91 24.99 -1.10
N SER A 129 8.28 25.77 -0.08
CA SER A 129 8.75 25.22 1.18
C SER A 129 7.57 24.69 2.02
N LEU A 130 7.85 23.88 3.03
CA LEU A 130 6.83 23.45 4.00
C LEU A 130 6.23 24.64 4.75
N ASP A 131 7.07 25.64 5.10
CA ASP A 131 6.63 26.83 5.82
C ASP A 131 5.72 27.71 4.96
N ASP A 132 6.05 27.89 3.66
CA ASP A 132 5.18 28.59 2.72
C ASP A 132 3.84 27.89 2.55
N TRP A 133 3.86 26.56 2.46
CA TRP A 133 2.66 25.74 2.33
C TRP A 133 1.79 25.84 3.59
N ASP A 134 2.39 25.70 4.78
CA ASP A 134 1.69 25.79 6.05
C ASP A 134 1.04 27.17 6.27
N ALA A 135 1.70 28.25 5.86
CA ALA A 135 1.15 29.60 5.91
C ALA A 135 0.00 29.79 4.92
N ARG A 136 0.18 29.42 3.66
CA ARG A 136 -0.79 29.70 2.59
C ARG A 136 -2.08 28.88 2.71
N ARG A 137 -2.03 27.63 3.19
CA ARG A 137 -3.23 26.80 3.28
C ARG A 137 -4.29 27.33 4.27
N ALA A 138 -3.89 28.20 5.21
CA ALA A 138 -4.82 28.88 6.10
C ALA A 138 -5.46 30.13 5.43
N ASP A 139 -4.67 30.85 4.61
CA ASP A 139 -5.06 32.15 4.05
C ASP A 139 -5.66 32.03 2.64
N ASP A 140 -5.16 31.08 1.82
CA ASP A 140 -5.56 30.88 0.42
C ASP A 140 -5.66 29.39 0.04
N PRO A 141 -6.61 28.64 0.60
CA PRO A 141 -6.74 27.21 0.35
C PRO A 141 -7.02 26.87 -1.13
N GLU A 142 -7.72 27.73 -1.88
CA GLU A 142 -7.98 27.51 -3.31
C GLU A 142 -6.71 27.69 -4.15
N GLY A 143 -5.89 28.69 -3.87
CA GLY A 143 -4.60 28.85 -4.53
C GLY A 143 -3.65 27.70 -4.22
N VAL A 144 -3.67 27.16 -3.00
CA VAL A 144 -2.95 25.93 -2.63
C VAL A 144 -3.45 24.74 -3.44
N ARG A 145 -4.78 24.53 -3.52
CA ARG A 145 -5.39 23.45 -4.30
C ARG A 145 -4.98 23.52 -5.77
N GLU A 146 -5.06 24.69 -6.39
CA GLU A 146 -4.66 24.86 -7.79
C GLU A 146 -3.17 24.56 -8.01
N ALA A 147 -2.29 25.03 -7.13
CA ALA A 147 -0.86 24.78 -7.23
C ALA A 147 -0.52 23.29 -7.02
N ALA A 148 -1.20 22.61 -6.10
CA ALA A 148 -1.07 21.18 -5.86
C ALA A 148 -1.54 20.37 -7.07
N VAL A 149 -2.71 20.70 -7.66
CA VAL A 149 -3.22 20.01 -8.85
C VAL A 149 -2.26 20.17 -10.02
N LYS A 150 -1.72 21.37 -10.28
CA LYS A 150 -0.70 21.60 -11.31
C LYS A 150 0.57 20.75 -11.08
N SER A 151 0.92 20.55 -9.82
CA SER A 151 2.07 19.70 -9.45
C SER A 151 1.77 18.22 -9.66
N MET A 152 0.56 17.76 -9.32
CA MET A 152 0.11 16.39 -9.56
C MET A 152 0.06 16.06 -11.06
N VAL A 153 -0.35 17.02 -11.92
CA VAL A 153 -0.26 16.86 -13.39
C VAL A 153 1.16 16.50 -13.82
N LYS A 154 2.17 17.25 -13.38
CA LYS A 154 3.58 16.97 -13.73
C LYS A 154 4.07 15.63 -13.17
N HIS A 155 3.62 15.28 -11.98
CA HIS A 155 3.95 13.97 -11.38
C HIS A 155 3.38 12.83 -12.23
N VAL A 156 2.09 12.88 -12.56
CA VAL A 156 1.42 11.84 -13.35
C VAL A 156 1.96 11.80 -14.79
N GLU A 157 2.29 12.95 -15.41
CA GLU A 157 2.99 12.98 -16.70
C GLU A 157 4.32 12.22 -16.67
N ALA A 158 5.08 12.33 -15.59
CA ALA A 158 6.32 11.58 -15.43
C ALA A 158 6.06 10.07 -15.22
N MET A 159 5.03 9.71 -14.45
CA MET A 159 4.61 8.31 -14.31
C MET A 159 4.17 7.72 -15.65
N LEU A 160 3.43 8.46 -16.47
CA LEU A 160 3.03 8.05 -17.82
C LEU A 160 4.24 7.78 -18.71
N LYS A 161 5.30 8.58 -18.62
CA LYS A 161 6.52 8.35 -19.40
C LYS A 161 7.21 7.03 -19.01
N PHE A 162 7.19 6.63 -17.74
CA PHE A 162 7.66 5.31 -17.33
C PHE A 162 6.75 4.20 -17.86
N SER A 163 5.43 4.39 -17.82
CA SER A 163 4.45 3.46 -18.41
C SER A 163 4.64 3.30 -19.91
N ASP A 164 4.85 4.40 -20.65
CA ASP A 164 5.12 4.40 -22.10
C ASP A 164 6.42 3.65 -22.46
N LEU A 165 7.36 3.56 -21.50
CA LEU A 165 8.58 2.73 -21.63
C LEU A 165 8.35 1.24 -21.31
N GLY A 166 7.12 0.83 -21.01
CA GLY A 166 6.77 -0.53 -20.62
C GLY A 166 7.13 -0.91 -19.19
N ILE A 167 7.44 0.07 -18.35
CA ILE A 167 7.71 -0.16 -16.91
C ILE A 167 6.37 -0.32 -16.20
N PRO A 168 6.14 -1.40 -15.41
CA PRO A 168 4.95 -1.55 -14.59
C PRO A 168 4.72 -0.32 -13.69
N THR A 169 3.65 0.42 -14.00
CA THR A 169 3.32 1.68 -13.34
C THR A 169 1.89 1.63 -12.82
N PHE A 170 1.67 2.03 -11.58
CA PHE A 170 0.34 2.05 -10.98
C PHE A 170 0.31 3.01 -9.77
N ASP A 171 -0.88 3.46 -9.36
CA ASP A 171 -1.08 4.13 -8.08
C ASP A 171 -1.77 3.23 -7.04
N TYR A 172 -1.74 3.65 -5.79
CA TYR A 172 -2.43 2.95 -4.70
C TYR A 172 -3.83 3.50 -4.42
N GLY A 173 -4.51 4.07 -5.42
CA GLY A 173 -5.86 4.59 -5.27
C GLY A 173 -5.92 5.82 -4.35
N ASN A 174 -4.94 6.71 -4.47
CA ASN A 174 -4.80 7.93 -3.70
C ASN A 174 -5.37 9.18 -4.41
N ASN A 175 -6.11 8.97 -5.48
CA ASN A 175 -6.75 10.00 -6.34
C ASN A 175 -5.78 10.88 -7.14
N ILE A 176 -4.49 10.57 -7.21
CA ILE A 176 -3.54 11.42 -7.96
C ILE A 176 -3.89 11.51 -9.45
N ARG A 177 -4.35 10.40 -10.07
CA ARG A 177 -4.79 10.39 -11.46
C ARG A 177 -6.05 11.23 -11.68
N GLN A 178 -7.01 11.16 -10.75
CA GLN A 178 -8.22 11.96 -10.81
C GLN A 178 -7.90 13.46 -10.71
N MET A 179 -7.02 13.84 -9.78
CA MET A 179 -6.59 15.23 -9.66
C MET A 179 -5.85 15.71 -10.90
N ALA A 180 -5.03 14.86 -11.51
CA ALA A 180 -4.33 15.19 -12.75
C ALA A 180 -5.30 15.34 -13.94
N LEU A 181 -6.34 14.50 -14.03
CA LEU A 181 -7.40 14.63 -15.03
C LEU A 181 -8.17 15.96 -14.86
N GLU A 182 -8.55 16.33 -13.64
CA GLU A 182 -9.16 17.63 -13.32
C GLU A 182 -8.22 18.80 -13.68
N GLY A 183 -6.92 18.60 -13.58
CA GLY A 183 -5.87 19.52 -14.02
C GLY A 183 -5.65 19.58 -15.52
N GLY A 184 -6.43 18.84 -16.33
CA GLY A 184 -6.41 18.84 -17.79
C GLY A 184 -5.53 17.75 -18.44
N LEU A 185 -5.04 16.78 -17.67
CA LEU A 185 -4.25 15.67 -18.22
C LEU A 185 -5.17 14.53 -18.68
N GLU A 186 -5.59 14.52 -19.93
CA GLU A 186 -6.51 13.53 -20.49
C GLU A 186 -6.02 12.08 -20.36
N ARG A 187 -4.69 11.86 -20.45
CA ARG A 187 -4.05 10.54 -20.36
C ARG A 187 -3.86 10.02 -18.93
N ALA A 188 -4.37 10.71 -17.90
CA ALA A 188 -4.08 10.39 -16.50
C ALA A 188 -4.40 8.92 -16.12
N PHE A 189 -5.34 8.29 -16.81
CA PHE A 189 -5.77 6.91 -16.59
C PHE A 189 -5.20 5.89 -17.58
N ASP A 190 -4.17 6.23 -18.38
CA ASP A 190 -3.54 5.29 -19.32
C ASP A 190 -2.71 4.20 -18.60
N PHE A 191 -2.39 4.37 -17.33
CA PHE A 191 -1.91 3.29 -16.46
C PHE A 191 -2.93 2.97 -15.37
N PRO A 192 -3.02 1.71 -14.91
CA PRO A 192 -4.04 1.27 -13.97
C PRO A 192 -3.74 1.67 -12.53
N GLY A 193 -4.76 1.64 -11.66
CA GLY A 193 -4.59 1.55 -10.22
C GLY A 193 -4.21 0.13 -9.77
N PHE A 194 -3.73 0.01 -8.55
CA PHE A 194 -3.28 -1.28 -7.99
C PHE A 194 -4.41 -2.32 -7.86
N VAL A 195 -5.65 -1.88 -7.65
CA VAL A 195 -6.79 -2.79 -7.48
C VAL A 195 -7.09 -3.56 -8.76
N PRO A 196 -7.38 -2.93 -9.92
CA PRO A 196 -7.64 -3.67 -11.14
C PRO A 196 -6.42 -4.48 -11.61
N ALA A 197 -5.21 -3.96 -11.41
CA ALA A 197 -4.00 -4.62 -11.90
C ALA A 197 -3.58 -5.85 -11.07
N TYR A 198 -3.63 -5.76 -9.74
CA TYR A 198 -2.99 -6.75 -8.86
C TYR A 198 -3.91 -7.36 -7.81
N ILE A 199 -4.96 -6.67 -7.37
CA ILE A 199 -5.81 -7.12 -6.28
C ILE A 199 -7.04 -7.87 -6.80
N ARG A 200 -7.75 -7.30 -7.76
CA ARG A 200 -8.93 -7.93 -8.37
C ARG A 200 -8.65 -9.32 -8.95
N PRO A 201 -7.53 -9.58 -9.64
CA PRO A 201 -7.19 -10.94 -10.07
C PRO A 201 -7.07 -11.96 -8.93
N LEU A 202 -6.62 -11.53 -7.73
CA LEU A 202 -6.59 -12.40 -6.55
C LEU A 202 -8.00 -12.71 -6.05
N PHE A 203 -8.86 -11.70 -5.93
CA PHE A 203 -10.26 -11.90 -5.55
C PHE A 203 -11.01 -12.82 -6.52
N CYS A 204 -10.77 -12.67 -7.82
CA CYS A 204 -11.38 -13.55 -8.84
C CYS A 204 -10.94 -15.01 -8.70
N ARG A 205 -9.80 -15.27 -8.05
CA ARG A 205 -9.34 -16.64 -7.70
C ARG A 205 -9.80 -17.09 -6.31
N GLY A 206 -10.64 -16.29 -5.65
CA GLY A 206 -11.12 -16.58 -4.29
C GLY A 206 -10.08 -16.34 -3.19
N VAL A 207 -8.99 -15.63 -3.49
CA VAL A 207 -7.95 -15.29 -2.51
C VAL A 207 -8.19 -13.90 -1.96
N GLY A 208 -8.30 -13.77 -0.65
CA GLY A 208 -8.57 -12.47 -0.04
C GLY A 208 -8.01 -12.33 1.38
N PRO A 209 -8.05 -11.10 1.94
CA PRO A 209 -7.47 -10.83 3.24
C PRO A 209 -8.27 -11.50 4.37
N PHE A 210 -7.52 -11.94 5.37
CA PHE A 210 -8.01 -12.46 6.65
C PHE A 210 -7.28 -11.73 7.77
N ARG A 211 -8.02 -11.03 8.61
CA ARG A 211 -7.48 -10.18 9.67
C ARG A 211 -7.93 -10.65 11.04
N TRP A 212 -7.04 -10.60 12.01
CA TRP A 212 -7.39 -10.88 13.41
C TRP A 212 -6.59 -10.02 14.39
N VAL A 213 -7.14 -9.86 15.57
CA VAL A 213 -6.60 -9.05 16.66
C VAL A 213 -6.66 -9.85 17.95
N ALA A 214 -5.59 -9.86 18.72
CA ALA A 214 -5.53 -10.46 20.05
C ALA A 214 -6.03 -9.45 21.10
N LEU A 215 -7.19 -9.73 21.69
CA LEU A 215 -7.77 -8.87 22.73
C LEU A 215 -7.01 -8.89 24.06
N SER A 216 -6.12 -9.86 24.25
CA SER A 216 -5.22 -9.92 25.41
C SER A 216 -4.24 -8.75 25.45
N GLY A 217 -3.93 -8.14 24.31
CA GLY A 217 -2.81 -7.21 24.20
C GLY A 217 -1.44 -7.90 24.18
N ASP A 218 -1.40 -9.23 24.27
CA ASP A 218 -0.17 -10.01 24.28
C ASP A 218 0.24 -10.43 22.85
N PRO A 219 1.42 -9.99 22.35
CA PRO A 219 1.95 -10.43 21.06
C PRO A 219 2.06 -11.96 20.91
N ASP A 220 2.27 -12.69 22.00
CA ASP A 220 2.40 -14.15 21.95
C ASP A 220 1.13 -14.84 21.45
N ASP A 221 -0.04 -14.27 21.70
CA ASP A 221 -1.30 -14.80 21.17
C ASP A 221 -1.36 -14.66 19.64
N ILE A 222 -0.73 -13.63 19.05
CA ILE A 222 -0.57 -13.53 17.59
C ILE A 222 0.41 -14.58 17.10
N TYR A 223 1.54 -14.78 17.77
CA TYR A 223 2.53 -15.78 17.34
C TYR A 223 2.00 -17.21 17.42
N LYS A 224 1.19 -17.53 18.41
CA LYS A 224 0.47 -18.81 18.52
C LYS A 224 -0.56 -18.97 17.39
N THR A 225 -1.30 -17.93 17.07
CA THR A 225 -2.26 -17.95 15.97
C THR A 225 -1.58 -17.99 14.60
N ASP A 226 -0.42 -17.34 14.39
CA ASP A 226 0.41 -17.50 13.19
C ASP A 226 0.83 -18.98 13.00
N ALA A 227 1.27 -19.64 14.07
CA ALA A 227 1.60 -21.08 14.03
C ALA A 227 0.37 -21.95 13.73
N CYS A 228 -0.80 -21.56 14.24
CA CYS A 228 -2.05 -22.22 13.92
C CYS A 228 -2.41 -22.07 12.43
N VAL A 229 -2.26 -20.88 11.85
CA VAL A 229 -2.48 -20.64 10.41
C VAL A 229 -1.62 -21.58 9.57
N LYS A 230 -0.32 -21.68 9.86
CA LYS A 230 0.59 -22.60 9.15
C LYS A 230 0.16 -24.06 9.24
N ARG A 231 -0.35 -24.48 10.39
CA ARG A 231 -0.83 -25.85 10.63
C ARG A 231 -2.13 -26.15 9.88
N VAL A 232 -3.04 -25.17 9.79
CA VAL A 232 -4.34 -25.31 9.11
C VAL A 232 -4.20 -25.22 7.59
N ILE A 233 -3.21 -24.48 7.10
CA ILE A 233 -2.89 -24.26 5.68
C ILE A 233 -1.43 -24.67 5.43
N PRO A 234 -1.10 -25.96 5.40
CA PRO A 234 0.29 -26.42 5.35
C PRO A 234 0.97 -26.21 4.00
N ASP A 235 0.22 -26.12 2.90
CA ASP A 235 0.76 -26.17 1.54
C ASP A 235 0.99 -24.79 0.90
N ASP A 236 0.85 -23.69 1.67
CA ASP A 236 1.07 -22.34 1.17
C ASP A 236 2.42 -21.78 1.69
N ALA A 237 3.48 -22.07 0.95
CA ALA A 237 4.83 -21.60 1.29
C ALA A 237 4.94 -20.07 1.29
N HIS A 238 4.19 -19.37 0.44
CA HIS A 238 4.19 -17.91 0.40
C HIS A 238 3.55 -17.31 1.66
N LEU A 239 2.42 -17.87 2.10
CA LEU A 239 1.77 -17.50 3.35
C LEU A 239 2.68 -17.76 4.55
N HIS A 240 3.35 -18.90 4.59
CA HIS A 240 4.28 -19.24 5.67
C HIS A 240 5.45 -18.26 5.74
N HIS A 241 6.07 -17.96 4.60
CA HIS A 241 7.16 -16.97 4.51
C HIS A 241 6.71 -15.59 4.98
N TRP A 242 5.51 -15.13 4.55
CA TRP A 242 4.93 -13.89 5.02
C TRP A 242 4.80 -13.84 6.54
N LEU A 243 4.25 -14.89 7.17
CA LEU A 243 4.03 -14.93 8.61
C LEU A 243 5.36 -14.95 9.40
N ASP A 244 6.39 -15.61 8.87
CA ASP A 244 7.73 -15.61 9.48
C ASP A 244 8.35 -14.19 9.44
N MET A 245 8.35 -13.56 8.29
CA MET A 245 8.84 -12.19 8.16
C MET A 245 8.03 -11.20 9.01
N ALA A 246 6.70 -11.36 9.05
CA ALA A 246 5.84 -10.49 9.83
C ALA A 246 6.13 -10.60 11.33
N ARG A 247 6.46 -11.79 11.82
CA ARG A 247 6.87 -11.99 13.21
C ARG A 247 8.17 -11.26 13.55
N GLU A 248 9.12 -11.26 12.63
CA GLU A 248 10.45 -10.66 12.84
C GLU A 248 10.46 -9.14 12.68
N LYS A 249 9.70 -8.62 11.71
CA LYS A 249 9.87 -7.26 11.22
C LYS A 249 8.73 -6.30 11.60
N ILE A 250 7.52 -6.80 11.88
CA ILE A 250 6.38 -5.94 12.16
C ILE A 250 6.31 -5.64 13.66
N GLN A 251 6.35 -4.35 14.01
CA GLN A 251 6.13 -3.86 15.36
C GLN A 251 4.66 -3.47 15.53
N PHE A 252 4.02 -3.98 16.59
CA PHE A 252 2.65 -3.61 16.92
C PHE A 252 2.61 -2.19 17.50
N GLN A 253 1.70 -1.37 16.98
CA GLN A 253 1.53 0.03 17.43
C GLN A 253 0.21 0.23 18.21
N GLY A 254 -0.45 -0.84 18.56
CA GLY A 254 -1.71 -0.90 19.31
C GLY A 254 -1.95 -2.32 19.76
N LEU A 255 -3.20 -2.78 19.79
CA LEU A 255 -3.48 -4.20 20.02
C LEU A 255 -2.76 -5.04 18.97
N PRO A 256 -2.11 -6.14 19.40
CA PRO A 256 -1.46 -7.05 18.46
C PRO A 256 -2.44 -7.57 17.42
N ALA A 257 -2.08 -7.40 16.15
CA ALA A 257 -2.94 -7.76 15.02
C ALA A 257 -2.13 -8.39 13.90
N ARG A 258 -2.80 -9.19 13.09
CA ARG A 258 -2.21 -9.82 11.92
C ARG A 258 -3.17 -9.77 10.74
N ILE A 259 -2.60 -9.70 9.56
CA ILE A 259 -3.29 -9.93 8.30
C ILE A 259 -2.52 -10.98 7.50
N CYS A 260 -3.25 -11.84 6.82
CA CYS A 260 -2.72 -12.67 5.75
C CYS A 260 -3.75 -12.79 4.62
N TRP A 261 -3.36 -13.38 3.50
CA TRP A 261 -4.26 -13.65 2.39
C TRP A 261 -4.48 -15.15 2.30
N VAL A 262 -5.76 -15.56 2.25
CA VAL A 262 -6.15 -16.97 2.26
C VAL A 262 -7.16 -17.26 1.16
N GLY A 263 -7.21 -18.50 0.72
CA GLY A 263 -8.09 -18.97 -0.31
C GLY A 263 -9.53 -19.19 0.16
N LEU A 264 -10.43 -19.35 -0.81
CA LEU A 264 -11.82 -19.72 -0.57
C LEU A 264 -11.91 -21.00 0.27
N GLY A 265 -12.78 -21.01 1.29
CA GLY A 265 -12.95 -22.14 2.19
C GLY A 265 -11.92 -22.24 3.34
N GLN A 266 -10.96 -21.33 3.44
CA GLN A 266 -9.96 -21.39 4.50
C GLN A 266 -10.32 -20.51 5.72
N ARG A 267 -11.01 -19.39 5.54
CA ARG A 267 -11.34 -18.43 6.61
C ARG A 267 -12.10 -19.07 7.77
N HIS A 268 -13.17 -19.83 7.49
CA HIS A 268 -13.95 -20.46 8.55
C HIS A 268 -13.17 -21.56 9.29
N ARG A 269 -12.27 -22.27 8.62
CA ARG A 269 -11.37 -23.26 9.26
C ARG A 269 -10.43 -22.58 10.25
N LEU A 270 -9.87 -21.43 9.88
CA LEU A 270 -9.03 -20.64 10.78
C LEU A 270 -9.84 -20.09 11.96
N GLY A 271 -11.05 -19.57 11.70
CA GLY A 271 -11.92 -19.08 12.77
C GLY A 271 -12.29 -20.17 13.78
N LEU A 272 -12.62 -21.38 13.32
CA LEU A 272 -12.88 -22.54 14.19
C LEU A 272 -11.65 -22.92 15.00
N ALA A 273 -10.47 -22.98 14.35
CA ALA A 273 -9.22 -23.34 15.01
C ALA A 273 -8.85 -22.32 16.12
N PHE A 274 -9.00 -21.01 15.84
CA PHE A 274 -8.75 -19.98 16.86
C PHE A 274 -9.75 -20.07 18.01
N ASN A 275 -11.02 -20.35 17.72
CA ASN A 275 -12.04 -20.55 18.75
C ASN A 275 -11.72 -21.75 19.64
N GLU A 276 -11.24 -22.86 19.06
CA GLU A 276 -10.77 -24.02 19.81
C GLU A 276 -9.56 -23.69 20.71
N MET A 277 -8.59 -22.90 20.21
CA MET A 277 -7.45 -22.46 21.02
C MET A 277 -7.88 -21.62 22.23
N VAL A 278 -8.88 -20.74 22.06
CA VAL A 278 -9.46 -20.00 23.18
C VAL A 278 -10.15 -20.94 24.16
N ALA A 279 -10.96 -21.87 23.68
CA ALA A 279 -11.68 -22.82 24.52
C ALA A 279 -10.74 -23.74 25.34
N ARG A 280 -9.55 -24.03 24.80
CA ARG A 280 -8.51 -24.85 25.49
C ARG A 280 -7.60 -24.03 26.42
N GLY A 281 -7.77 -22.70 26.46
CA GLY A 281 -6.89 -21.81 27.23
C GLY A 281 -5.47 -21.67 26.66
N GLU A 282 -5.27 -21.99 25.39
CA GLU A 282 -4.00 -21.79 24.67
C GLU A 282 -3.76 -20.30 24.38
N LEU A 283 -4.82 -19.51 24.24
CA LEU A 283 -4.81 -18.08 24.07
C LEU A 283 -5.33 -17.40 25.34
N SER A 284 -4.75 -16.26 25.67
CA SER A 284 -5.01 -15.53 26.93
C SER A 284 -6.36 -14.80 26.93
N ALA A 285 -6.94 -14.51 25.74
CA ALA A 285 -8.21 -13.85 25.57
C ALA A 285 -8.84 -14.21 24.20
N PRO A 286 -10.10 -13.86 23.96
CA PRO A 286 -10.73 -14.01 22.65
C PRO A 286 -9.97 -13.29 21.53
N ILE A 287 -10.13 -13.82 20.31
CA ILE A 287 -9.61 -13.23 19.08
C ILE A 287 -10.76 -12.56 18.32
N VAL A 288 -10.57 -11.30 17.93
CA VAL A 288 -11.47 -10.63 16.98
C VAL A 288 -11.02 -10.98 15.58
N ILE A 289 -11.90 -11.59 14.79
CA ILE A 289 -11.72 -11.80 13.37
C ILE A 289 -12.52 -10.73 12.65
N GLY A 290 -11.84 -9.93 11.83
CA GLY A 290 -12.44 -8.84 11.10
C GLY A 290 -12.13 -8.88 9.63
N ARG A 291 -12.84 -8.05 8.90
CA ARG A 291 -12.61 -7.76 7.50
C ARG A 291 -12.18 -6.31 7.35
N ASP A 292 -11.22 -6.05 6.50
CA ASP A 292 -10.83 -4.68 6.19
C ASP A 292 -11.98 -3.95 5.48
N HIS A 293 -12.26 -2.73 5.90
CA HIS A 293 -13.19 -1.86 5.20
C HIS A 293 -12.68 -1.48 3.79
N LEU A 294 -11.40 -1.69 3.47
CA LEU A 294 -10.81 -1.51 2.14
C LEU A 294 -10.87 -2.77 1.25
N ASP A 295 -11.47 -3.86 1.69
CA ASP A 295 -11.70 -5.03 0.84
C ASP A 295 -12.72 -4.71 -0.25
N SER A 296 -12.49 -5.15 -1.50
CA SER A 296 -13.37 -4.85 -2.64
C SER A 296 -14.83 -5.20 -2.43
N GLY A 297 -15.14 -6.24 -1.66
CA GLY A 297 -16.54 -6.59 -1.32
C GLY A 297 -17.14 -5.68 -0.24
N SER A 298 -16.41 -4.73 0.30
CA SER A 298 -16.84 -3.85 1.40
C SER A 298 -16.78 -2.37 1.03
N VAL A 299 -16.16 -2.01 -0.08
CA VAL A 299 -15.90 -0.63 -0.51
C VAL A 299 -16.28 -0.44 -1.97
N ALA A 300 -16.84 0.71 -2.28
CA ALA A 300 -17.09 1.18 -3.63
C ALA A 300 -16.48 2.58 -3.77
N SER A 301 -15.16 2.64 -4.00
CA SER A 301 -14.45 3.90 -4.23
C SER A 301 -14.16 4.06 -5.72
N PRO A 302 -14.63 5.13 -6.37
CA PRO A 302 -14.31 5.44 -7.75
C PRO A 302 -12.79 5.48 -7.99
N ASN A 303 -12.36 5.02 -9.14
CA ASN A 303 -10.96 4.99 -9.56
C ASN A 303 -10.02 4.18 -8.63
N ARG A 304 -10.59 3.29 -7.83
CA ARG A 304 -9.89 2.41 -6.91
C ARG A 304 -10.49 1.00 -6.95
N GLU A 305 -11.40 0.64 -6.01
CA GLU A 305 -12.05 -0.68 -5.98
C GLU A 305 -13.01 -0.88 -7.15
N THR A 306 -13.64 0.18 -7.64
CA THR A 306 -14.60 0.14 -8.75
C THR A 306 -14.00 0.51 -10.10
N GLU A 307 -12.70 0.80 -10.16
CA GLU A 307 -12.01 1.13 -11.40
C GLU A 307 -12.16 0.03 -12.44
N SER A 308 -12.52 0.41 -13.68
CA SER A 308 -12.63 -0.50 -14.83
C SER A 308 -13.55 -1.71 -14.59
N MET A 309 -14.66 -1.51 -13.90
CA MET A 309 -15.70 -2.54 -13.79
C MET A 309 -16.41 -2.72 -15.13
N LYS A 310 -16.63 -3.97 -15.55
CA LYS A 310 -17.20 -4.29 -16.87
C LYS A 310 -18.65 -3.84 -17.03
N ASP A 311 -19.39 -3.74 -15.93
CA ASP A 311 -20.79 -3.29 -15.90
C ASP A 311 -20.94 -1.78 -15.81
N GLY A 312 -19.82 -1.02 -15.77
CA GLY A 312 -19.82 0.43 -15.67
C GLY A 312 -20.21 0.99 -14.29
N SER A 313 -20.15 0.18 -13.24
CA SER A 313 -20.57 0.57 -11.87
C SER A 313 -19.51 1.32 -11.08
N ASP A 314 -18.55 1.96 -11.72
CA ASP A 314 -17.39 2.62 -11.08
C ASP A 314 -17.77 3.64 -10.00
N ALA A 315 -18.87 4.38 -10.19
CA ALA A 315 -19.28 5.42 -9.27
C ALA A 315 -20.53 5.05 -8.45
N VAL A 316 -21.23 3.97 -8.82
CA VAL A 316 -22.52 3.58 -8.22
C VAL A 316 -22.51 2.11 -7.87
N SER A 317 -22.71 1.80 -6.59
CA SER A 317 -22.69 0.43 -6.13
C SER A 317 -23.48 0.28 -4.83
N ASP A 318 -24.22 -0.80 -4.70
CA ASP A 318 -24.95 -1.19 -3.49
C ASP A 318 -24.28 -2.34 -2.72
N TRP A 319 -23.27 -2.99 -3.28
CA TRP A 319 -22.65 -4.16 -2.64
C TRP A 319 -22.06 -3.92 -1.24
N PRO A 320 -21.55 -2.73 -0.85
CA PRO A 320 -21.13 -2.49 0.53
C PRO A 320 -22.27 -2.63 1.52
N PHE A 321 -23.46 -2.16 1.16
CA PHE A 321 -24.68 -2.28 1.99
C PHE A 321 -25.14 -3.73 2.06
N LEU A 322 -25.21 -4.40 0.92
CA LEU A 322 -25.59 -5.83 0.86
C LEU A 322 -24.62 -6.69 1.67
N ASN A 323 -23.33 -6.40 1.60
CA ASN A 323 -22.32 -7.10 2.38
C ASN A 323 -22.44 -6.83 3.89
N ALA A 324 -22.71 -5.60 4.31
CA ALA A 324 -22.98 -5.26 5.70
C ALA A 324 -24.23 -5.99 6.24
N MET A 325 -25.30 -6.01 5.46
CA MET A 325 -26.54 -6.73 5.81
C MET A 325 -26.31 -8.25 5.89
N LEU A 326 -25.56 -8.83 4.96
CA LEU A 326 -25.21 -10.24 4.98
C LEU A 326 -24.38 -10.61 6.21
N ASN A 327 -23.38 -9.82 6.56
CA ASN A 327 -22.59 -10.04 7.77
C ASN A 327 -23.43 -9.95 9.03
N THR A 328 -24.35 -8.98 9.10
CA THR A 328 -25.28 -8.82 10.22
C THR A 328 -26.21 -10.04 10.33
N ALA A 329 -26.80 -10.47 9.22
CA ALA A 329 -27.69 -11.64 9.18
C ALA A 329 -26.95 -12.95 9.53
N SER A 330 -25.65 -13.01 9.24
CA SER A 330 -24.79 -14.17 9.57
C SER A 330 -24.29 -14.18 11.03
N GLY A 331 -24.72 -13.22 11.86
CA GLY A 331 -24.41 -13.19 13.29
C GLY A 331 -23.10 -12.51 13.62
N ALA A 332 -22.62 -11.57 12.80
CA ALA A 332 -21.47 -10.75 13.16
C ALA A 332 -21.76 -9.99 14.48
N THR A 333 -20.81 -10.00 15.39
CA THR A 333 -20.94 -9.31 16.70
C THR A 333 -20.83 -7.79 16.58
N TRP A 334 -20.28 -7.33 15.47
CA TRP A 334 -20.07 -5.92 15.19
C TRP A 334 -20.00 -5.67 13.69
N VAL A 335 -20.71 -4.67 13.20
CA VAL A 335 -20.69 -4.20 11.81
C VAL A 335 -20.69 -2.67 11.84
N SER A 336 -19.84 -2.02 11.04
CA SER A 336 -19.82 -0.57 10.88
C SER A 336 -19.77 -0.18 9.41
N LEU A 337 -20.35 0.97 9.11
CA LEU A 337 -20.28 1.62 7.81
C LEU A 337 -19.56 2.96 7.98
N HIS A 338 -18.65 3.25 7.05
CA HIS A 338 -17.90 4.50 7.00
C HIS A 338 -18.13 5.15 5.63
N HIS A 339 -18.37 6.44 5.68
CA HIS A 339 -18.63 7.23 4.47
C HIS A 339 -17.81 8.51 4.49
#